data_4d8855f38dd72547e8fdc0d28fbf766e
#
_entry.id   4d8855f38dd72547e8fdc0d28fbf766e
#
_cell.length_a   1.000
_cell.length_b   1.000
_cell.length_c   1.000
_cell.angle_alpha   90.00
_cell.angle_beta   90.00
_cell.angle_gamma   90.00
#
_symmetry.space_group_name_H-M   'P 1'
#
loop_
_entity.id
_entity.type
_entity.pdbx_description
1 polymer ?
#
loop_
_entity_poly.entity_id
_entity_poly.type
_entity_poly.pdbx_seq_one_letter_code
_entity_poly.pdbx_strand_id
1 'polypeptide(L)'
;MIIAFEGIEGSGRTTHLEAVKKYLEKEGYGVITFGIQMSKLMGERISQVKKNIVFERRTLFLAYVTDLADQLENFVKPSIESGFIALADGYVLTLMSWGLARGLEENWMRDVLSVFPKSVLYFSLISKPEEIMKRIIKKKGYLDPLSAGIDICIKEDIFSAYEDYINKFQRALISLSDQDSIMNTDHGFEEVNKRIVSKIENITS
;
A
#
# COMPACT_ATOMS: atom_id res chain seq x y z
N MET A 1 2.01 2.33 -18.00
CA MET A 1 0.78 2.33 -17.16
C MET A 1 1.12 1.99 -15.71
N ILE A 2 0.27 2.41 -14.74
CA ILE A 2 0.43 2.10 -13.32
C ILE A 2 -0.68 1.12 -12.90
N ILE A 3 -0.29 0.03 -12.22
CA ILE A 3 -1.19 -0.92 -11.55
C ILE A 3 -0.84 -0.89 -10.06
N ALA A 4 -1.82 -0.62 -9.19
CA ALA A 4 -1.57 -0.44 -7.76
C ALA A 4 -2.11 -1.61 -6.91
N PHE A 5 -1.31 -2.05 -5.96
CA PHE A 5 -1.69 -2.99 -4.90
C PHE A 5 -1.84 -2.19 -3.60
N GLU A 6 -3.07 -2.01 -3.18
CA GLU A 6 -3.44 -1.17 -2.04
C GLU A 6 -3.80 -2.02 -0.83
N GLY A 7 -3.53 -1.52 0.37
CA GLY A 7 -3.84 -2.23 1.60
C GLY A 7 -2.88 -1.93 2.74
N ILE A 8 -3.20 -2.43 3.91
CA ILE A 8 -2.33 -2.33 5.10
C ILE A 8 -1.13 -3.29 4.98
N GLU A 9 -0.08 -3.06 5.76
CA GLU A 9 1.00 -4.04 5.92
C GLU A 9 0.42 -5.40 6.38
N GLY A 10 0.89 -6.50 5.78
CA GLY A 10 0.39 -7.85 6.07
C GLY A 10 -0.87 -8.26 5.27
N SER A 11 -1.49 -7.35 4.51
CA SER A 11 -2.64 -7.69 3.65
C SER A 11 -2.30 -8.55 2.44
N GLY A 12 -1.01 -8.73 2.10
CA GLY A 12 -0.57 -9.56 0.98
C GLY A 12 -0.14 -8.79 -0.27
N ARG A 13 -0.08 -7.45 -0.23
CA ARG A 13 0.32 -6.61 -1.38
C ARG A 13 1.57 -7.11 -2.09
N THR A 14 2.70 -7.11 -1.39
CA THR A 14 4.00 -7.52 -1.95
C THR A 14 3.96 -8.92 -2.54
N THR A 15 3.26 -9.87 -1.91
CA THR A 15 3.16 -11.26 -2.37
C THR A 15 2.44 -11.35 -3.71
N HIS A 16 1.31 -10.68 -3.87
CA HIS A 16 0.57 -10.66 -5.12
C HIS A 16 1.26 -9.83 -6.20
N LEU A 17 1.85 -8.70 -5.81
CA LEU A 17 2.64 -7.87 -6.73
C LEU A 17 3.80 -8.65 -7.35
N GLU A 18 4.57 -9.38 -6.55
CA GLU A 18 5.69 -10.19 -7.05
C GLU A 18 5.23 -11.34 -7.96
N ALA A 19 4.09 -11.94 -7.67
CA ALA A 19 3.50 -12.95 -8.55
C ALA A 19 3.05 -12.36 -9.89
N VAL A 20 2.39 -11.21 -9.87
CA VAL A 20 1.99 -10.48 -11.08
C VAL A 20 3.20 -9.99 -11.88
N LYS A 21 4.24 -9.49 -11.20
CA LYS A 21 5.48 -9.13 -11.87
C LYS A 21 6.05 -10.29 -12.68
N LYS A 22 6.22 -11.45 -12.05
CA LYS A 22 6.72 -12.66 -12.73
C LYS A 22 5.83 -13.10 -13.88
N TYR A 23 4.52 -12.98 -13.73
CA TYR A 23 3.57 -13.27 -14.79
C TYR A 23 3.78 -12.33 -15.99
N LEU A 24 3.77 -11.03 -15.79
CA LEU A 24 3.94 -10.03 -16.84
C LEU A 24 5.32 -10.13 -17.54
N GLU A 25 6.40 -10.37 -16.78
CA GLU A 25 7.73 -10.59 -17.33
C GLU A 25 7.78 -11.86 -18.24
N LYS A 26 7.06 -12.92 -17.85
CA LYS A 26 6.93 -14.12 -18.68
C LYS A 26 6.15 -13.88 -19.98
N GLU A 27 5.16 -13.00 -19.94
CA GLU A 27 4.40 -12.54 -21.12
C GLU A 27 5.20 -11.53 -21.97
N GLY A 28 6.44 -11.18 -21.61
CA GLY A 28 7.34 -10.32 -22.38
C GLY A 28 7.24 -8.82 -22.06
N TYR A 29 6.53 -8.43 -21.01
CA TYR A 29 6.45 -7.03 -20.59
C TYR A 29 7.66 -6.62 -19.74
N GLY A 30 8.18 -5.42 -19.98
CA GLY A 30 9.08 -4.76 -19.03
C GLY A 30 8.31 -4.31 -17.81
N VAL A 31 8.75 -4.67 -16.61
CA VAL A 31 8.06 -4.36 -15.36
C VAL A 31 8.99 -3.68 -14.37
N ILE A 32 8.51 -2.59 -13.77
CA ILE A 32 9.17 -1.95 -12.64
C ILE A 32 8.26 -1.99 -11.40
N THR A 33 8.87 -1.90 -10.22
CA THR A 33 8.16 -1.82 -8.95
C THR A 33 8.53 -0.55 -8.21
N PHE A 34 7.55 0.07 -7.57
CA PHE A 34 7.72 1.23 -6.70
C PHE A 34 6.69 1.18 -5.57
N GLY A 35 6.74 2.10 -4.63
CA GLY A 35 5.73 2.12 -3.57
C GLY A 35 6.17 2.92 -2.35
N ILE A 36 5.36 2.87 -1.30
CA ILE A 36 5.58 3.63 -0.07
C ILE A 36 6.88 3.21 0.62
N GLN A 37 7.74 4.17 0.95
CA GLN A 37 9.06 3.99 1.57
C GLN A 37 10.09 3.25 0.69
N MET A 38 9.97 3.34 -0.62
CA MET A 38 10.89 2.69 -1.56
C MET A 38 11.83 3.67 -2.27
N SER A 39 11.67 4.99 -2.06
CA SER A 39 12.58 6.00 -2.60
C SER A 39 14.00 5.81 -2.04
N LYS A 40 15.00 5.90 -2.91
CA LYS A 40 16.43 5.92 -2.51
C LYS A 40 16.79 7.16 -1.69
N LEU A 41 16.08 8.26 -1.91
CA LEU A 41 16.31 9.52 -1.19
C LEU A 41 15.67 9.54 0.20
N MET A 42 14.43 9.08 0.31
CA MET A 42 13.58 9.28 1.51
C MET A 42 13.28 7.99 2.28
N GLY A 43 13.15 6.84 1.61
CA GLY A 43 12.62 5.62 2.22
C GLY A 43 13.42 5.14 3.44
N GLU A 44 14.75 5.11 3.34
CA GLU A 44 15.62 4.73 4.47
C GLU A 44 15.54 5.75 5.61
N ARG A 45 15.56 7.05 5.29
CA ARG A 45 15.48 8.14 6.28
C ARG A 45 14.15 8.14 7.02
N ILE A 46 13.03 7.93 6.32
CA ILE A 46 11.72 7.76 6.95
C ILE A 46 11.75 6.57 7.92
N SER A 47 12.33 5.44 7.51
CA SER A 47 12.44 4.24 8.36
C SER A 47 13.29 4.50 9.62
N GLN A 48 14.39 5.23 9.51
CA GLN A 48 15.24 5.58 10.65
C GLN A 48 14.54 6.53 11.62
N VAL A 49 13.87 7.55 11.10
CA VAL A 49 13.18 8.56 11.92
C VAL A 49 11.94 7.96 12.60
N LYS A 50 11.23 7.05 11.96
CA LYS A 50 10.11 6.30 12.59
C LYS A 50 10.54 5.51 13.82
N LYS A 51 11.79 5.08 13.91
CA LYS A 51 12.33 4.35 15.07
C LYS A 51 12.69 5.27 16.25
N ASN A 52 13.00 6.53 15.99
CA ASN A 52 13.63 7.42 16.97
C ASN A 52 12.80 8.67 17.31
N ILE A 53 11.89 9.07 16.46
CA ILE A 53 11.12 10.31 16.62
C ILE A 53 9.65 10.03 16.24
N VAL A 54 8.74 10.47 17.11
CA VAL A 54 7.31 10.46 16.81
C VAL A 54 7.02 11.68 15.91
N PHE A 55 6.87 11.45 14.62
CA PHE A 55 6.38 12.49 13.73
C PHE A 55 4.90 12.76 14.00
N GLU A 56 4.53 14.02 13.98
CA GLU A 56 3.14 14.41 13.83
C GLU A 56 2.55 13.81 12.55
N ARG A 57 1.30 13.43 12.59
CA ARG A 57 0.59 12.67 11.54
C ARG A 57 0.71 13.32 10.16
N ARG A 58 0.51 14.66 10.09
CA ARG A 58 0.63 15.42 8.83
C ARG A 58 2.05 15.40 8.28
N THR A 59 3.05 15.56 9.14
CA THR A 59 4.47 15.52 8.73
C THR A 59 4.84 14.17 8.16
N LEU A 60 4.40 13.08 8.80
CA LEU A 60 4.67 11.73 8.30
C LEU A 60 3.92 11.45 6.99
N PHE A 61 2.68 11.92 6.85
CA PHE A 61 1.93 11.83 5.60
C PHE A 61 2.67 12.53 4.46
N LEU A 62 3.11 13.77 4.68
CA LEU A 62 3.88 14.55 3.68
C LEU A 62 5.23 13.89 3.35
N ALA A 63 5.88 13.27 4.33
CA ALA A 63 7.10 12.49 4.08
C ALA A 63 6.86 11.31 3.12
N TYR A 64 5.73 10.59 3.28
CA TYR A 64 5.33 9.54 2.33
C TYR A 64 4.96 10.09 0.96
N VAL A 65 4.30 11.25 0.91
CA VAL A 65 4.00 11.95 -0.35
C VAL A 65 5.30 12.30 -1.08
N THR A 66 6.28 12.85 -0.37
CA THR A 66 7.60 13.19 -0.93
C THR A 66 8.34 11.94 -1.43
N ASP A 67 8.28 10.84 -0.67
CA ASP A 67 8.87 9.55 -1.06
C ASP A 67 8.27 9.02 -2.39
N LEU A 68 6.96 9.09 -2.55
CA LEU A 68 6.30 8.69 -3.79
C LEU A 68 6.57 9.67 -4.94
N ALA A 69 6.59 10.98 -4.67
CA ALA A 69 6.86 11.99 -5.69
C ALA A 69 8.26 11.79 -6.28
N ASP A 70 9.28 11.59 -5.43
CA ASP A 70 10.66 11.30 -5.87
C ASP A 70 10.71 10.08 -6.81
N GLN A 71 10.02 8.99 -6.46
CA GLN A 71 9.97 7.79 -7.29
C GLN A 71 9.23 8.03 -8.60
N LEU A 72 8.09 8.73 -8.55
CA LEU A 72 7.27 9.01 -9.73
C LEU A 72 8.02 9.85 -10.76
N GLU A 73 8.71 10.90 -10.31
CA GLU A 73 9.41 11.84 -11.19
C GLU A 73 10.71 11.24 -11.75
N ASN A 74 11.52 10.62 -10.89
CA ASN A 74 12.88 10.20 -11.24
C ASN A 74 12.98 8.76 -11.78
N PHE A 75 11.94 7.95 -11.60
CA PHE A 75 12.01 6.53 -11.97
C PHE A 75 10.77 6.04 -12.72
N VAL A 76 9.57 6.26 -12.17
CA VAL A 76 8.35 5.64 -12.70
C VAL A 76 7.95 6.26 -14.04
N LYS A 77 7.90 7.59 -14.13
CA LYS A 77 7.52 8.30 -15.34
C LYS A 77 8.45 7.99 -16.52
N PRO A 78 9.78 8.10 -16.39
CA PRO A 78 10.70 7.70 -17.48
C PRO A 78 10.55 6.24 -17.91
N SER A 79 10.29 5.33 -16.96
CA SER A 79 10.10 3.90 -17.27
C SER A 79 8.80 3.67 -18.04
N ILE A 80 7.70 4.32 -17.65
CA ILE A 80 6.42 4.22 -18.37
C ILE A 80 6.55 4.79 -19.80
N GLU A 81 7.25 5.91 -19.96
CA GLU A 81 7.54 6.52 -21.28
C GLU A 81 8.38 5.58 -22.17
N SER A 82 9.18 4.71 -21.55
CA SER A 82 9.95 3.65 -22.23
C SER A 82 9.16 2.34 -22.44
N GLY A 83 7.85 2.31 -22.13
CA GLY A 83 6.98 1.17 -22.39
C GLY A 83 6.87 0.16 -21.23
N PHE A 84 7.44 0.45 -20.06
CA PHE A 84 7.34 -0.44 -18.91
C PHE A 84 5.97 -0.32 -18.21
N ILE A 85 5.54 -1.41 -17.58
CA ILE A 85 4.42 -1.45 -16.63
C ILE A 85 4.98 -1.19 -15.24
N ALA A 86 4.37 -0.24 -14.52
CA ALA A 86 4.76 0.10 -13.16
C ALA A 86 3.79 -0.53 -12.16
N LEU A 87 4.28 -1.36 -11.26
CA LEU A 87 3.51 -1.99 -10.18
C LEU A 87 3.81 -1.25 -8.87
N ALA A 88 2.76 -0.73 -8.22
CA ALA A 88 2.88 0.01 -6.96
C ALA A 88 2.58 -0.89 -5.74
N ASP A 89 3.52 -1.01 -4.80
CA ASP A 89 3.32 -1.64 -3.49
C ASP A 89 2.86 -0.58 -2.47
N GLY A 90 1.57 -0.31 -2.46
CA GLY A 90 0.97 0.80 -1.75
C GLY A 90 1.12 2.12 -2.52
N TYR A 91 0.00 2.77 -2.76
CA TYR A 91 -0.08 4.00 -3.53
C TYR A 91 -1.10 4.96 -2.90
N VAL A 92 -1.88 5.64 -3.72
CA VAL A 92 -2.80 6.71 -3.29
C VAL A 92 -3.83 6.22 -2.27
N LEU A 93 -4.51 5.08 -2.51
CA LEU A 93 -5.55 4.60 -1.60
C LEU A 93 -4.96 4.10 -0.28
N THR A 94 -3.76 3.53 -0.30
CA THR A 94 -3.05 3.16 0.93
C THR A 94 -2.72 4.38 1.78
N LEU A 95 -2.22 5.47 1.18
CA LEU A 95 -1.95 6.72 1.91
C LEU A 95 -3.22 7.39 2.42
N MET A 96 -4.27 7.44 1.60
CA MET A 96 -5.58 7.95 2.01
C MET A 96 -6.12 7.17 3.21
N SER A 97 -6.11 5.85 3.14
CA SER A 97 -6.60 4.97 4.23
C SER A 97 -5.76 5.12 5.49
N TRP A 98 -4.43 5.24 5.36
CA TRP A 98 -3.53 5.50 6.46
C TRP A 98 -3.85 6.84 7.16
N GLY A 99 -4.10 7.88 6.38
CA GLY A 99 -4.42 9.21 6.90
C GLY A 99 -5.80 9.27 7.55
N LEU A 100 -6.82 8.69 6.91
CA LEU A 100 -8.18 8.62 7.47
C LEU A 100 -8.22 7.82 8.77
N ALA A 101 -7.51 6.70 8.84
CA ALA A 101 -7.40 5.92 10.08
C ALA A 101 -6.75 6.72 11.22
N ARG A 102 -5.97 7.76 10.90
CA ARG A 102 -5.32 8.68 11.85
C ARG A 102 -6.03 10.01 12.02
N GLY A 103 -7.22 10.16 11.43
CA GLY A 103 -8.05 11.37 11.59
C GLY A 103 -7.55 12.58 10.81
N LEU A 104 -6.80 12.39 9.71
CA LEU A 104 -6.48 13.46 8.78
C LEU A 104 -7.70 13.79 7.93
N GLU A 105 -7.80 15.05 7.53
CA GLU A 105 -8.91 15.56 6.72
C GLU A 105 -8.83 15.01 5.29
N GLU A 106 -9.91 14.39 4.83
CA GLU A 106 -9.97 13.74 3.53
C GLU A 106 -9.72 14.70 2.37
N ASN A 107 -10.39 15.85 2.37
CA ASN A 107 -10.24 16.84 1.29
C ASN A 107 -8.81 17.35 1.17
N TRP A 108 -8.17 17.69 2.30
CA TRP A 108 -6.76 18.09 2.30
C TRP A 108 -5.84 17.00 1.72
N MET A 109 -6.05 15.74 2.07
CA MET A 109 -5.26 14.64 1.51
C MET A 109 -5.52 14.44 0.01
N ARG A 110 -6.76 14.56 -0.44
CA ARG A 110 -7.13 14.51 -1.86
C ARG A 110 -6.42 15.59 -2.65
N ASP A 111 -6.41 16.81 -2.14
CA ASP A 111 -5.74 17.96 -2.79
C ASP A 111 -4.22 17.68 -2.90
N VAL A 112 -3.58 17.26 -1.83
CA VAL A 112 -2.15 16.94 -1.81
C VAL A 112 -1.80 15.80 -2.79
N LEU A 113 -2.63 14.75 -2.87
CA LEU A 113 -2.40 13.60 -3.75
C LEU A 113 -2.89 13.79 -5.17
N SER A 114 -3.58 14.88 -5.48
CA SER A 114 -4.14 15.17 -6.81
C SER A 114 -3.07 15.31 -7.91
N VAL A 115 -1.84 15.60 -7.52
CA VAL A 115 -0.68 15.72 -8.43
C VAL A 115 -0.18 14.37 -8.94
N PHE A 116 -0.57 13.28 -8.30
CA PHE A 116 -0.11 11.93 -8.68
C PHE A 116 -0.96 11.35 -9.81
N PRO A 117 -0.32 10.67 -10.78
CA PRO A 117 -1.05 10.02 -11.86
C PRO A 117 -1.98 8.95 -11.31
N LYS A 118 -3.16 8.81 -11.88
CA LYS A 118 -4.10 7.75 -11.52
C LYS A 118 -3.56 6.39 -11.98
N SER A 119 -3.74 5.37 -11.14
CA SER A 119 -3.56 3.98 -11.58
C SER A 119 -4.65 3.60 -12.57
N VAL A 120 -4.29 2.86 -13.62
CA VAL A 120 -5.25 2.32 -14.60
C VAL A 120 -6.07 1.20 -13.97
N LEU A 121 -5.44 0.44 -13.08
CA LEU A 121 -6.06 -0.64 -12.33
C LEU A 121 -5.49 -0.64 -10.91
N TYR A 122 -6.31 -0.97 -9.94
CA TYR A 122 -5.86 -1.16 -8.56
C TYR A 122 -6.59 -2.34 -7.88
N PHE A 123 -5.93 -2.92 -6.88
CA PHE A 123 -6.44 -4.01 -6.08
C PHE A 123 -6.34 -3.64 -4.61
N SER A 124 -7.48 -3.53 -3.94
CA SER A 124 -7.58 -3.22 -2.51
C SER A 124 -7.63 -4.52 -1.71
N LEU A 125 -6.46 -4.91 -1.19
CA LEU A 125 -6.30 -6.16 -0.47
C LEU A 125 -6.69 -6.01 1.00
N ILE A 126 -7.65 -6.83 1.42
CA ILE A 126 -8.15 -6.91 2.79
C ILE A 126 -7.98 -8.33 3.34
N SER A 127 -7.95 -8.44 4.67
CA SER A 127 -7.89 -9.73 5.38
C SER A 127 -8.35 -9.52 6.82
N LYS A 128 -8.68 -10.59 7.52
CA LYS A 128 -9.00 -10.54 8.95
C LYS A 128 -7.83 -9.99 9.75
N PRO A 129 -8.07 -9.13 10.77
CA PRO A 129 -7.00 -8.55 11.57
C PRO A 129 -6.04 -9.58 12.15
N GLU A 130 -6.56 -10.71 12.64
CA GLU A 130 -5.75 -11.78 13.21
C GLU A 130 -4.79 -12.41 12.19
N GLU A 131 -5.25 -12.58 10.95
CA GLU A 131 -4.41 -13.09 9.87
C GLU A 131 -3.33 -12.09 9.46
N ILE A 132 -3.66 -10.80 9.41
CA ILE A 132 -2.70 -9.71 9.16
C ILE A 132 -1.61 -9.73 10.24
N MET A 133 -2.00 -9.76 11.53
CA MET A 133 -1.06 -9.81 12.65
C MET A 133 -0.15 -11.04 12.60
N LYS A 134 -0.73 -12.23 12.35
CA LYS A 134 0.06 -13.47 12.18
C LYS A 134 1.09 -13.36 11.07
N ARG A 135 0.71 -12.82 9.91
CA ARG A 135 1.62 -12.62 8.78
C ARG A 135 2.75 -11.65 9.11
N ILE A 136 2.46 -10.56 9.83
CA ILE A 136 3.46 -9.59 10.27
C ILE A 136 4.44 -10.23 11.26
N ILE A 137 3.94 -10.93 12.29
CA ILE A 137 4.77 -11.63 13.28
C ILE A 137 5.64 -12.68 12.60
N LYS A 138 5.08 -13.46 11.68
CA LYS A 138 5.86 -14.46 10.92
C LYS A 138 6.98 -13.83 10.09
N LYS A 139 6.75 -12.64 9.52
CA LYS A 139 7.73 -11.93 8.67
C LYS A 139 8.79 -11.19 9.46
N LYS A 140 8.39 -10.49 10.54
CA LYS A 140 9.25 -9.56 11.29
C LYS A 140 9.71 -10.08 12.65
N GLY A 141 9.00 -11.07 13.21
CA GLY A 141 9.23 -11.58 14.56
C GLY A 141 8.55 -10.75 15.66
N TYR A 142 7.99 -9.58 15.34
CA TYR A 142 7.33 -8.69 16.30
C TYR A 142 6.25 -7.83 15.62
N LEU A 143 5.37 -7.24 16.44
CA LEU A 143 4.45 -6.18 16.04
C LEU A 143 5.10 -4.83 16.36
N ASP A 144 5.33 -4.01 15.33
CA ASP A 144 5.87 -2.66 15.50
C ASP A 144 4.78 -1.70 16.04
N PRO A 145 4.95 -1.13 17.24
CA PRO A 145 3.95 -0.24 17.84
C PRO A 145 3.58 0.97 16.97
N LEU A 146 4.55 1.57 16.30
CA LEU A 146 4.29 2.75 15.44
C LEU A 146 3.53 2.38 14.16
N SER A 147 3.82 1.21 13.60
CA SER A 147 3.04 0.69 12.46
C SER A 147 1.63 0.25 12.86
N ALA A 148 1.45 -0.07 14.16
CA ALA A 148 0.17 -0.49 14.75
C ALA A 148 -0.81 0.66 15.02
N GLY A 149 -0.40 1.92 14.83
CA GLY A 149 -1.26 3.06 15.17
C GLY A 149 -1.43 3.28 16.66
N ILE A 150 -0.48 2.84 17.50
CA ILE A 150 -0.47 3.14 18.95
C ILE A 150 -0.44 4.65 19.19
N ASP A 151 0.11 5.42 18.25
CA ASP A 151 0.06 6.88 18.23
C ASP A 151 -1.38 7.46 18.23
N ILE A 152 -2.39 6.65 17.92
CA ILE A 152 -3.79 7.09 17.82
C ILE A 152 -4.77 6.28 18.68
N CYS A 153 -4.34 5.19 19.27
CA CYS A 153 -5.20 4.29 20.03
C CYS A 153 -4.54 3.90 21.34
N ILE A 154 -5.00 4.50 22.44
CA ILE A 154 -4.60 4.10 23.78
C ILE A 154 -5.52 2.96 24.19
N LYS A 155 -5.05 1.73 24.06
CA LYS A 155 -5.71 0.52 24.54
C LYS A 155 -4.85 -0.15 25.61
N GLU A 156 -5.46 -0.99 26.45
CA GLU A 156 -4.76 -1.69 27.52
C GLU A 156 -3.69 -2.66 27.04
N ASP A 157 -3.86 -3.18 25.80
CA ASP A 157 -2.89 -4.07 25.19
C ASP A 157 -2.62 -3.74 23.71
N ILE A 158 -1.43 -4.13 23.23
CA ILE A 158 -0.96 -3.85 21.88
C ILE A 158 -1.78 -4.59 20.80
N PHE A 159 -2.28 -5.79 21.08
CA PHE A 159 -3.03 -6.56 20.09
C PHE A 159 -4.38 -5.92 19.80
N SER A 160 -5.10 -5.51 20.83
CA SER A 160 -6.37 -4.78 20.70
C SER A 160 -6.19 -3.42 20.00
N ALA A 161 -5.08 -2.72 20.27
CA ALA A 161 -4.75 -1.49 19.56
C ALA A 161 -4.48 -1.74 18.07
N TYR A 162 -3.76 -2.80 17.77
CA TYR A 162 -3.46 -3.21 16.40
C TYR A 162 -4.72 -3.59 15.62
N GLU A 163 -5.58 -4.41 16.22
CA GLU A 163 -6.84 -4.83 15.64
C GLU A 163 -7.74 -3.62 15.31
N ASP A 164 -7.88 -2.69 16.25
CA ASP A 164 -8.66 -1.47 16.06
C ASP A 164 -8.10 -0.61 14.91
N TYR A 165 -6.78 -0.46 14.84
CA TYR A 165 -6.13 0.25 13.75
C TYR A 165 -6.34 -0.43 12.39
N ILE A 166 -6.15 -1.76 12.31
CA ILE A 166 -6.38 -2.52 11.08
C ILE A 166 -7.83 -2.33 10.62
N ASN A 167 -8.79 -2.43 11.53
CA ASN A 167 -10.20 -2.26 11.22
C ASN A 167 -10.52 -0.83 10.73
N LYS A 168 -9.94 0.20 11.33
CA LYS A 168 -10.08 1.60 10.88
C LYS A 168 -9.50 1.78 9.48
N PHE A 169 -8.30 1.27 9.25
CA PHE A 169 -7.63 1.35 7.96
C PHE A 169 -8.44 0.64 6.86
N GLN A 170 -8.87 -0.60 7.10
CA GLN A 170 -9.61 -1.38 6.11
C GLN A 170 -10.99 -0.78 5.81
N ARG A 171 -11.69 -0.25 6.81
CA ARG A 171 -12.95 0.49 6.58
C ARG A 171 -12.73 1.70 5.68
N ALA A 172 -11.68 2.47 5.91
CA ALA A 172 -11.32 3.59 5.04
C ALA A 172 -10.96 3.10 3.62
N LEU A 173 -10.16 2.04 3.48
CA LEU A 173 -9.80 1.49 2.18
C LEU A 173 -11.03 1.01 1.40
N ILE A 174 -11.93 0.28 2.05
CA ILE A 174 -13.18 -0.21 1.43
C ILE A 174 -14.06 0.97 0.97
N SER A 175 -14.19 2.04 1.79
CA SER A 175 -14.99 3.21 1.44
C SER A 175 -14.44 4.01 0.26
N LEU A 176 -13.15 3.90 -0.01
CA LEU A 176 -12.45 4.56 -1.12
C LEU A 176 -12.36 3.70 -2.38
N SER A 177 -12.74 2.43 -2.30
CA SER A 177 -12.52 1.44 -3.36
C SER A 177 -13.82 1.06 -4.06
N ASP A 178 -13.72 0.79 -5.36
CA ASP A 178 -14.77 0.13 -6.11
C ASP A 178 -14.91 -1.33 -5.64
N GLN A 179 -16.13 -1.82 -5.55
CA GLN A 179 -16.43 -3.17 -5.05
C GLN A 179 -15.64 -4.26 -5.80
N ASP A 180 -15.50 -4.12 -7.11
CA ASP A 180 -14.79 -5.07 -7.98
C ASP A 180 -13.28 -5.09 -7.77
N SER A 181 -12.71 -4.04 -7.17
CA SER A 181 -11.28 -3.94 -6.88
C SER A 181 -10.92 -4.52 -5.52
N ILE A 182 -11.92 -4.86 -4.68
CA ILE A 182 -11.67 -5.41 -3.35
C ILE A 182 -11.32 -6.91 -3.45
N MET A 183 -10.17 -7.28 -2.89
CA MET A 183 -9.63 -8.64 -2.88
C MET A 183 -9.46 -9.12 -1.44
N ASN A 184 -10.31 -10.05 -1.00
CA ASN A 184 -10.15 -10.68 0.32
C ASN A 184 -9.10 -11.79 0.25
N THR A 185 -7.94 -11.57 0.87
CA THR A 185 -6.80 -12.51 0.83
C THR A 185 -6.94 -13.70 1.77
N ASP A 186 -8.04 -13.81 2.52
CA ASP A 186 -8.38 -14.99 3.31
C ASP A 186 -8.87 -16.16 2.45
N HIS A 187 -9.27 -15.90 1.20
CA HIS A 187 -9.66 -16.95 0.23
C HIS A 187 -8.47 -17.77 -0.29
N GLY A 188 -7.27 -17.41 0.12
CA GLY A 188 -6.04 -18.09 -0.29
C GLY A 188 -5.36 -17.43 -1.49
N PHE A 189 -4.05 -17.68 -1.58
CA PHE A 189 -3.20 -17.01 -2.57
C PHE A 189 -3.62 -17.30 -4.02
N GLU A 190 -3.84 -18.57 -4.36
CA GLU A 190 -4.10 -19.01 -5.73
C GLU A 190 -5.41 -18.41 -6.29
N GLU A 191 -6.47 -18.43 -5.51
CA GLU A 191 -7.77 -17.88 -5.93
C GLU A 191 -7.67 -16.38 -6.16
N VAL A 192 -7.11 -15.65 -5.20
CA VAL A 192 -6.98 -14.18 -5.28
C VAL A 192 -6.04 -13.80 -6.43
N ASN A 193 -4.91 -14.49 -6.58
CA ASN A 193 -3.95 -14.20 -7.64
C ASN A 193 -4.55 -14.45 -9.03
N LYS A 194 -5.32 -15.52 -9.21
CA LYS A 194 -6.03 -15.80 -10.46
C LYS A 194 -7.00 -14.67 -10.84
N ARG A 195 -7.77 -14.15 -9.87
CA ARG A 195 -8.67 -13.01 -10.11
C ARG A 195 -7.92 -11.74 -10.49
N ILE A 196 -6.77 -11.48 -9.83
CA ILE A 196 -5.92 -10.34 -10.14
C ILE A 196 -5.37 -10.45 -11.57
N VAL A 197 -4.78 -11.58 -11.93
CA VAL A 197 -4.21 -11.82 -13.28
C VAL A 197 -5.29 -11.68 -14.35
N SER A 198 -6.46 -12.28 -14.18
CA SER A 198 -7.56 -12.16 -15.16
C SER A 198 -7.98 -10.70 -15.42
N LYS A 199 -7.97 -9.83 -14.38
CA LYS A 199 -8.27 -8.41 -14.58
C LYS A 199 -7.14 -7.67 -15.32
N ILE A 200 -5.89 -8.08 -15.10
CA ILE A 200 -4.72 -7.50 -15.78
C ILE A 200 -4.72 -7.91 -17.27
N GLU A 201 -5.02 -9.15 -17.59
CA GLU A 201 -5.15 -9.64 -18.97
C GLU A 201 -6.12 -8.78 -19.79
N ASN A 202 -7.25 -8.38 -19.22
CA ASN A 202 -8.26 -7.55 -19.90
C ASN A 202 -7.77 -6.14 -20.29
N ILE A 203 -6.68 -5.66 -19.72
CA ILE A 203 -6.12 -4.32 -20.01
C ILE A 203 -4.79 -4.39 -20.73
N THR A 204 -4.18 -5.57 -20.84
CA THR A 204 -2.89 -5.79 -21.53
C THR A 204 -3.06 -6.50 -22.89
N SER A 205 -4.25 -7.06 -23.16
CA SER A 205 -4.68 -7.58 -24.45
C SER A 205 -5.13 -6.43 -25.35
#